data_b27c4a419316a009f24d4c39befe2a4c
#
_entry.id   b27c4a419316a009f24d4c39befe2a4c
#
_cell.length_a   1.000
_cell.length_b   1.000
_cell.length_c   1.000
_cell.angle_alpha   90.00
_cell.angle_beta   90.00
_cell.angle_gamma   90.00
#
_symmetry.space_group_name_H-M   'P 1'
#
loop_
_entity.id
_entity.type
_entity.pdbx_description
1 polymer ?
#
loop_
_entity_poly.entity_id
_entity_poly.type
_entity_poly.pdbx_seq_one_letter_code
_entity_poly.pdbx_strand_id
1 'polypeptide(L)'
;MDSTKPENLISYTNIEVDGIVTFRGNSFRDTPSHGYADMTDFRLNKLWSADTGSLSSGSAVWTGSGWTGQPLMMKWPKEVKAHMNMTEKAKADDELVEVIYACMDGYVYFLDLRTGEKTRDPLYLGYTFKGAGALDPRGYPIMYVGAGYNSNEGTAKVFVVNLLDCSVMYTFGDNDEFSLRGSLSFFDGSALVDAETDTLIYP
;
A
#
# COMPACT_ATOMS: atom_id res chain seq x y z
N MET A 1 -5.68 -14.01 32.14
CA MET A 1 -4.61 -13.51 31.27
C MET A 1 -3.90 -12.40 32.02
N ASP A 2 -2.59 -12.39 32.02
CA ASP A 2 -1.82 -11.32 32.66
C ASP A 2 -1.86 -10.08 31.76
N SER A 3 -2.64 -9.07 32.15
CA SER A 3 -2.84 -7.84 31.38
C SER A 3 -1.60 -6.92 31.32
N THR A 4 -0.52 -7.30 32.03
CA THR A 4 0.71 -6.51 32.07
C THR A 4 1.72 -6.92 31.00
N LYS A 5 1.50 -8.03 30.32
CA LYS A 5 2.38 -8.46 29.24
C LYS A 5 2.08 -7.65 27.96
N PRO A 6 3.11 -7.20 27.24
CA PRO A 6 2.93 -6.46 26.00
C PRO A 6 2.03 -7.17 24.98
N GLU A 7 2.11 -8.49 24.92
CA GLU A 7 1.29 -9.32 24.05
C GLU A 7 -0.21 -9.32 24.39
N ASN A 8 -0.60 -8.80 25.55
CA ASN A 8 -1.99 -8.65 25.95
C ASN A 8 -2.54 -7.24 25.77
N LEU A 9 -1.65 -6.28 25.47
CA LEU A 9 -2.04 -4.89 25.23
C LEU A 9 -2.44 -4.63 23.77
N ILE A 10 -2.06 -5.52 22.89
CA ILE A 10 -2.26 -5.37 21.45
C ILE A 10 -2.64 -6.73 20.88
N SER A 11 -3.78 -6.79 20.20
CA SER A 11 -4.21 -8.03 19.55
C SER A 11 -3.25 -8.42 18.43
N TYR A 12 -2.53 -9.53 18.58
CA TYR A 12 -1.69 -10.10 17.53
C TYR A 12 -2.48 -10.66 16.34
N THR A 13 -3.79 -10.67 16.45
CA THR A 13 -4.69 -11.21 15.42
C THR A 13 -5.12 -10.17 14.39
N ASN A 14 -4.47 -9.01 14.33
CA ASN A 14 -4.87 -7.91 13.44
C ASN A 14 -4.52 -8.15 11.97
N ILE A 15 -3.99 -9.29 11.59
CA ILE A 15 -3.82 -9.67 10.18
C ILE A 15 -4.54 -10.98 9.95
N GLU A 16 -5.68 -10.91 9.27
CA GLU A 16 -6.49 -12.05 8.88
C GLU A 16 -6.15 -12.53 7.46
N VAL A 17 -5.12 -11.94 6.83
CA VAL A 17 -4.79 -12.14 5.43
C VAL A 17 -3.34 -12.57 5.24
N ASP A 18 -3.08 -13.27 4.14
CA ASP A 18 -1.75 -13.67 3.71
C ASP A 18 -1.11 -12.53 2.90
N GLY A 19 -0.28 -11.69 3.58
CA GLY A 19 0.32 -10.55 2.90
C GLY A 19 1.20 -9.66 3.78
N ILE A 20 1.67 -8.58 3.18
CA ILE A 20 2.33 -7.43 3.81
C ILE A 20 1.39 -6.25 3.67
N VAL A 21 0.67 -5.93 4.74
CA VAL A 21 -0.43 -4.96 4.69
C VAL A 21 -0.02 -3.52 4.99
N THR A 22 1.18 -3.30 5.54
CA THR A 22 1.76 -1.98 5.76
C THR A 22 3.28 -2.09 5.88
N PHE A 23 3.98 -0.98 6.14
CA PHE A 23 5.42 -0.98 6.33
C PHE A 23 5.84 -1.94 7.44
N ARG A 24 6.82 -2.82 7.13
CA ARG A 24 7.31 -3.92 7.98
C ARG A 24 6.23 -4.95 8.35
N GLY A 25 5.30 -5.21 7.44
CA GLY A 25 4.40 -6.36 7.46
C GLY A 25 3.03 -6.07 8.03
N ASN A 26 2.96 -5.55 9.23
CA ASN A 26 1.72 -5.34 9.97
C ASN A 26 1.75 -4.06 10.81
N SER A 27 0.66 -3.77 11.54
CA SER A 27 0.56 -2.58 12.40
C SER A 27 1.56 -2.56 13.57
N PHE A 28 2.14 -3.69 13.93
CA PHE A 28 3.21 -3.79 14.94
C PHE A 28 4.60 -3.58 14.34
N ARG A 29 4.73 -3.64 13.01
CA ARG A 29 5.99 -3.51 12.28
C ARG A 29 7.06 -4.54 12.68
N ASP A 30 6.63 -5.74 13.01
CA ASP A 30 7.46 -6.82 13.53
C ASP A 30 7.64 -8.02 12.57
N THR A 31 6.93 -8.01 11.43
CA THR A 31 7.02 -9.02 10.38
C THR A 31 7.47 -8.41 9.03
N PRO A 32 8.75 -7.96 8.93
CA PRO A 32 9.20 -7.19 7.76
C PRO A 32 9.38 -8.02 6.48
N SER A 33 9.32 -9.34 6.58
CA SER A 33 9.49 -10.28 5.47
C SER A 33 8.25 -11.13 5.27
N HIS A 34 8.04 -11.57 4.03
CA HIS A 34 6.96 -12.48 3.63
C HIS A 34 7.57 -13.75 3.06
N GLY A 35 7.16 -14.91 3.62
CA GLY A 35 7.65 -16.22 3.19
C GLY A 35 9.06 -16.56 3.64
N TYR A 36 9.57 -17.65 3.08
CA TYR A 36 10.90 -18.19 3.36
C TYR A 36 11.68 -18.37 2.06
N ALA A 37 12.99 -18.17 2.11
CA ALA A 37 13.90 -18.45 1.01
C ALA A 37 14.89 -19.54 1.43
N ASP A 38 14.99 -20.60 0.63
CA ASP A 38 16.07 -21.58 0.73
C ASP A 38 17.24 -21.11 -0.15
N MET A 39 18.27 -20.57 0.49
CA MET A 39 19.43 -20.00 -0.19
C MET A 39 20.55 -21.04 -0.27
N THR A 40 20.60 -21.76 -1.38
CA THR A 40 21.67 -22.74 -1.63
C THR A 40 22.94 -22.09 -2.21
N ASP A 41 22.82 -21.04 -3.02
CA ASP A 41 23.91 -20.45 -3.77
C ASP A 41 24.43 -19.11 -3.24
N PHE A 42 23.82 -18.54 -2.23
CA PHE A 42 24.12 -17.20 -1.69
C PHE A 42 24.19 -16.10 -2.77
N ARG A 43 23.37 -16.20 -3.80
CA ARG A 43 23.27 -15.25 -4.90
C ARG A 43 21.87 -14.70 -5.01
N LEU A 44 21.78 -13.41 -5.33
CA LEU A 44 20.53 -12.76 -5.71
C LEU A 44 20.50 -12.59 -7.23
N ASN A 45 19.46 -13.10 -7.86
CA ASN A 45 19.19 -12.90 -9.28
C ASN A 45 17.99 -11.97 -9.43
N LYS A 46 18.11 -11.01 -10.37
CA LYS A 46 16.94 -10.19 -10.74
C LYS A 46 15.96 -11.06 -11.53
N LEU A 47 14.74 -11.26 -11.01
CA LEU A 47 13.70 -12.00 -11.71
C LEU A 47 13.01 -11.13 -12.77
N TRP A 48 12.67 -9.89 -12.41
CA TRP A 48 12.03 -8.95 -13.32
C TRP A 48 12.30 -7.51 -12.87
N SER A 49 11.86 -6.55 -13.66
CA SER A 49 11.82 -5.14 -13.32
C SER A 49 10.61 -4.51 -13.99
N ALA A 50 10.02 -3.52 -13.35
CA ALA A 50 8.96 -2.71 -13.91
C ALA A 50 9.43 -1.25 -13.97
N ASP A 51 9.15 -0.58 -15.09
CA ASP A 51 9.45 0.82 -15.26
C ASP A 51 8.33 1.69 -14.69
N THR A 52 8.70 2.82 -14.09
CA THR A 52 7.79 3.87 -13.66
C THR A 52 7.80 5.03 -14.64
N GLY A 53 6.76 5.85 -14.60
CA GLY A 53 6.67 7.09 -15.34
C GLY A 53 7.37 8.27 -14.67
N SER A 54 6.85 9.45 -14.93
CA SER A 54 7.27 10.70 -14.30
C SER A 54 6.08 11.61 -14.04
N LEU A 55 6.16 12.39 -12.96
CA LEU A 55 5.20 13.42 -12.59
C LEU A 55 5.93 14.75 -12.51
N SER A 56 5.46 15.73 -13.27
CA SER A 56 5.97 17.11 -13.22
C SER A 56 5.12 17.95 -12.28
N SER A 57 5.76 18.67 -11.36
CA SER A 57 5.12 19.58 -10.43
C SER A 57 5.94 20.87 -10.30
N GLY A 58 5.48 21.96 -10.89
CA GLY A 58 6.26 23.18 -10.99
C GLY A 58 7.55 22.96 -11.77
N SER A 59 8.71 23.24 -11.15
CA SER A 59 10.03 23.01 -11.74
C SER A 59 10.61 21.62 -11.42
N ALA A 60 9.93 20.83 -10.59
CA ALA A 60 10.38 19.50 -10.17
C ALA A 60 9.81 18.41 -11.06
N VAL A 61 10.61 17.38 -11.30
CA VAL A 61 10.20 16.14 -11.97
C VAL A 61 10.44 14.99 -11.00
N TRP A 62 9.40 14.23 -10.71
CA TRP A 62 9.40 13.11 -9.79
C TRP A 62 9.36 11.80 -10.58
N THR A 63 10.23 10.88 -10.26
CA THR A 63 10.33 9.57 -10.93
C THR A 63 10.64 8.48 -9.93
N GLY A 64 10.36 7.23 -10.31
CA GLY A 64 10.73 6.07 -9.54
C GLY A 64 9.84 5.79 -8.36
N SER A 65 10.31 4.89 -7.52
CA SER A 65 9.64 4.50 -6.27
C SER A 65 10.07 5.39 -5.12
N GLY A 66 9.19 5.54 -4.14
CA GLY A 66 9.55 6.16 -2.86
C GLY A 66 10.58 5.35 -2.08
N TRP A 67 11.35 6.00 -1.26
CA TRP A 67 12.47 5.42 -0.48
C TRP A 67 12.14 5.21 0.99
N THR A 68 10.99 5.70 1.44
CA THR A 68 10.52 5.57 2.83
C THR A 68 9.51 4.44 3.02
N GLY A 69 9.08 3.80 1.94
CA GLY A 69 8.10 2.74 1.95
C GLY A 69 8.65 1.39 1.48
N GLN A 70 7.77 0.45 1.38
CA GLN A 70 8.00 -0.86 0.76
C GLN A 70 6.75 -1.26 -0.02
N PRO A 71 6.84 -2.19 -0.98
CA PRO A 71 5.67 -2.73 -1.64
C PRO A 71 4.73 -3.40 -0.64
N LEU A 72 3.43 -3.19 -0.80
CA LEU A 72 2.41 -4.01 -0.17
C LEU A 72 2.25 -5.29 -0.98
N MET A 73 1.89 -6.38 -0.33
CA MET A 73 1.66 -7.67 -0.98
C MET A 73 0.40 -8.29 -0.43
N MET A 74 -0.38 -8.92 -1.30
CA MET A 74 -1.61 -9.56 -0.89
C MET A 74 -1.90 -10.79 -1.75
N LYS A 75 -2.13 -11.92 -1.09
CA LYS A 75 -2.76 -13.09 -1.71
C LYS A 75 -4.27 -12.99 -1.47
N TRP A 76 -4.96 -12.36 -2.42
CA TRP A 76 -6.40 -12.14 -2.30
C TRP A 76 -7.18 -13.44 -2.30
N PRO A 77 -8.20 -13.60 -1.43
CA PRO A 77 -9.14 -14.70 -1.51
C PRO A 77 -9.79 -14.78 -2.90
N LYS A 78 -10.06 -15.98 -3.37
CA LYS A 78 -10.60 -16.23 -4.72
C LYS A 78 -11.93 -15.50 -4.95
N GLU A 79 -12.80 -15.51 -3.96
CA GLU A 79 -14.08 -14.83 -3.99
C GLU A 79 -13.93 -13.30 -4.09
N VAL A 80 -12.90 -12.71 -3.48
CA VAL A 80 -12.59 -11.27 -3.59
C VAL A 80 -12.04 -10.96 -4.98
N LYS A 81 -11.06 -11.76 -5.47
CA LYS A 81 -10.48 -11.59 -6.81
C LYS A 81 -11.53 -11.62 -7.92
N ALA A 82 -12.56 -12.46 -7.79
CA ALA A 82 -13.61 -12.58 -8.78
C ALA A 82 -14.34 -11.25 -9.04
N HIS A 83 -14.41 -10.38 -8.04
CA HIS A 83 -15.08 -9.07 -8.11
C HIS A 83 -14.13 -7.91 -8.43
N MET A 84 -12.81 -8.14 -8.42
CA MET A 84 -11.82 -7.11 -8.72
C MET A 84 -11.73 -6.83 -10.23
N ASN A 85 -11.30 -5.63 -10.59
CA ASN A 85 -11.02 -5.23 -11.98
C ASN A 85 -9.68 -5.77 -12.52
N MET A 86 -9.29 -6.96 -12.07
CA MET A 86 -8.10 -7.67 -12.53
C MET A 86 -8.31 -8.29 -13.92
N THR A 87 -7.19 -8.59 -14.58
CA THR A 87 -7.21 -9.41 -15.79
C THR A 87 -7.75 -10.81 -15.49
N GLU A 88 -8.36 -11.47 -16.47
CA GLU A 88 -8.89 -12.83 -16.30
C GLU A 88 -7.77 -13.83 -15.93
N LYS A 89 -6.56 -13.62 -16.45
CA LYS A 89 -5.37 -14.40 -16.08
C LYS A 89 -5.08 -14.28 -14.58
N ALA A 90 -5.09 -13.07 -14.04
CA ALA A 90 -4.83 -12.82 -12.62
C ALA A 90 -5.93 -13.39 -11.71
N LYS A 91 -7.20 -13.28 -12.13
CA LYS A 91 -8.33 -13.87 -11.38
C LYS A 91 -8.26 -15.39 -11.30
N ALA A 92 -7.83 -16.03 -12.38
CA ALA A 92 -7.76 -17.49 -12.48
C ALA A 92 -6.56 -18.10 -11.73
N ASP A 93 -5.57 -17.31 -11.36
CA ASP A 93 -4.37 -17.79 -10.70
C ASP A 93 -4.57 -17.86 -9.17
N ASP A 94 -4.72 -19.06 -8.65
CA ASP A 94 -4.91 -19.30 -7.21
C ASP A 94 -3.62 -19.04 -6.39
N GLU A 95 -2.44 -18.97 -7.03
CA GLU A 95 -1.16 -18.70 -6.40
C GLU A 95 -0.69 -17.24 -6.58
N LEU A 96 -1.52 -16.38 -7.16
CA LEU A 96 -1.20 -14.98 -7.34
C LEU A 96 -0.97 -14.28 -6.00
N VAL A 97 0.19 -13.68 -5.85
CA VAL A 97 0.47 -12.65 -4.85
C VAL A 97 0.58 -11.32 -5.59
N GLU A 98 -0.35 -10.42 -5.34
CA GLU A 98 -0.35 -9.09 -5.95
C GLU A 98 0.58 -8.15 -5.18
N VAL A 99 1.55 -7.57 -5.88
CA VAL A 99 2.36 -6.45 -5.39
C VAL A 99 1.63 -5.15 -5.70
N ILE A 100 1.41 -4.33 -4.69
CA ILE A 100 0.75 -3.02 -4.80
C ILE A 100 1.74 -1.95 -4.38
N TYR A 101 2.08 -1.03 -5.29
CA TYR A 101 3.08 -0.03 -5.00
C TYR A 101 2.74 1.34 -5.56
N ALA A 102 2.58 2.30 -4.65
CA ALA A 102 2.41 3.70 -4.99
C ALA A 102 3.77 4.35 -5.24
N CYS A 103 3.92 5.03 -6.38
CA CYS A 103 5.19 5.57 -6.86
C CYS A 103 5.19 7.10 -6.96
N MET A 104 6.39 7.68 -7.11
CA MET A 104 6.54 9.14 -7.17
C MET A 104 6.03 9.74 -8.48
N ASP A 105 5.72 8.93 -9.47
CA ASP A 105 5.12 9.34 -10.75
C ASP A 105 3.60 9.54 -10.72
N GLY A 106 2.99 9.37 -9.53
CA GLY A 106 1.56 9.57 -9.32
C GLY A 106 0.70 8.34 -9.55
N TYR A 107 1.29 7.19 -9.83
CA TYR A 107 0.59 5.94 -10.06
C TYR A 107 0.71 4.97 -8.90
N VAL A 108 -0.33 4.17 -8.72
CA VAL A 108 -0.28 2.91 -7.95
C VAL A 108 -0.22 1.77 -8.95
N TYR A 109 0.82 0.96 -8.87
CA TYR A 109 1.06 -0.20 -9.72
C TYR A 109 0.59 -1.48 -9.05
N PHE A 110 0.09 -2.41 -9.88
CA PHE A 110 -0.43 -3.72 -9.47
C PHE A 110 0.25 -4.80 -10.30
N LEU A 111 1.10 -5.60 -9.67
CA LEU A 111 1.98 -6.54 -10.37
C LEU A 111 1.91 -7.94 -9.74
N ASP A 112 2.10 -8.97 -10.55
CA ASP A 112 2.34 -10.32 -10.04
C ASP A 112 3.77 -10.41 -9.46
N LEU A 113 3.88 -10.82 -8.22
CA LEU A 113 5.17 -10.95 -7.51
C LEU A 113 6.15 -11.87 -8.23
N ARG A 114 5.68 -12.89 -8.93
CA ARG A 114 6.54 -13.89 -9.60
C ARG A 114 7.04 -13.43 -10.95
N THR A 115 6.23 -12.67 -11.68
CA THR A 115 6.49 -12.37 -13.09
C THR A 115 6.71 -10.89 -13.39
N GLY A 116 6.25 -9.99 -12.50
CA GLY A 116 6.22 -8.56 -12.75
C GLY A 116 5.16 -8.11 -13.76
N GLU A 117 4.33 -9.02 -14.25
CA GLU A 117 3.23 -8.69 -15.15
C GLU A 117 2.14 -7.89 -14.41
N LYS A 118 1.50 -6.99 -15.13
CA LYS A 118 0.37 -6.24 -14.56
C LYS A 118 -0.81 -7.16 -14.30
N THR A 119 -1.36 -7.08 -13.09
CA THR A 119 -2.58 -7.79 -12.72
C THR A 119 -3.84 -7.02 -13.13
N ARG A 120 -3.71 -5.70 -13.24
CA ARG A 120 -4.72 -4.73 -13.70
C ARG A 120 -4.05 -3.43 -14.13
N ASP A 121 -4.83 -2.50 -14.69
CA ASP A 121 -4.32 -1.19 -15.05
C ASP A 121 -3.86 -0.40 -13.82
N PRO A 122 -2.75 0.35 -13.91
CA PRO A 122 -2.29 1.18 -12.81
C PRO A 122 -3.29 2.33 -12.54
N LEU A 123 -3.48 2.65 -11.27
CA LEU A 123 -4.34 3.75 -10.83
C LEU A 123 -3.55 5.06 -10.79
N TYR A 124 -3.98 6.06 -11.53
CA TYR A 124 -3.41 7.41 -11.47
C TYR A 124 -4.12 8.26 -10.43
N LEU A 125 -3.36 8.77 -9.45
CA LEU A 125 -3.86 9.66 -8.40
C LEU A 125 -3.25 11.07 -8.48
N GLY A 126 -2.18 11.27 -9.26
CA GLY A 126 -1.61 12.57 -9.55
C GLY A 126 -0.74 13.20 -8.46
N TYR A 127 -0.37 12.44 -7.44
CA TYR A 127 0.49 12.88 -6.34
C TYR A 127 1.76 12.04 -6.24
N THR A 128 2.82 12.62 -5.69
CA THR A 128 4.03 11.84 -5.36
C THR A 128 3.78 10.96 -4.15
N PHE A 129 4.09 9.69 -4.27
CA PHE A 129 3.97 8.73 -3.17
C PHE A 129 5.35 8.24 -2.75
N LYS A 130 5.68 8.33 -1.47
CA LYS A 130 6.96 7.88 -0.90
C LYS A 130 6.76 6.78 0.13
N GLY A 131 5.69 6.84 0.91
CA GLY A 131 5.32 5.82 1.88
C GLY A 131 4.70 4.57 1.25
N ALA A 132 4.59 3.50 2.01
CA ALA A 132 3.99 2.25 1.54
C ALA A 132 2.46 2.31 1.46
N GLY A 133 1.83 3.19 2.23
CA GLY A 133 0.40 3.07 2.49
C GLY A 133 0.07 1.89 3.41
N ALA A 134 -1.19 1.45 3.38
CA ALA A 134 -1.64 0.22 4.01
C ALA A 134 -2.82 -0.40 3.28
N LEU A 135 -2.97 -1.71 3.42
CA LEU A 135 -4.18 -2.47 3.09
C LEU A 135 -4.96 -2.73 4.38
N ASP A 136 -6.26 -2.96 4.26
CA ASP A 136 -7.05 -3.33 5.41
C ASP A 136 -6.64 -4.73 5.91
N PRO A 137 -6.23 -4.87 7.18
CA PRO A 137 -5.71 -6.13 7.72
C PRO A 137 -6.79 -7.22 7.86
N ARG A 138 -8.07 -6.87 7.76
CA ARG A 138 -9.21 -7.79 7.77
C ARG A 138 -9.49 -8.41 6.40
N GLY A 139 -8.74 -7.99 5.35
CA GLY A 139 -8.94 -8.49 4.00
C GLY A 139 -9.99 -7.76 3.18
N TYR A 140 -10.53 -6.67 3.67
CA TYR A 140 -11.32 -5.78 2.83
C TYR A 140 -10.44 -5.23 1.70
N PRO A 141 -10.94 -5.16 0.47
CA PRO A 141 -10.17 -4.64 -0.67
C PRO A 141 -10.12 -3.11 -0.64
N ILE A 142 -9.48 -2.58 0.40
CA ILE A 142 -9.31 -1.15 0.65
C ILE A 142 -7.83 -0.85 0.83
N MET A 143 -7.36 0.21 0.17
CA MET A 143 -6.02 0.75 0.33
C MET A 143 -6.09 2.16 0.90
N TYR A 144 -5.21 2.45 1.82
CA TYR A 144 -4.97 3.78 2.39
C TYR A 144 -3.58 4.24 1.95
N VAL A 145 -3.49 5.35 1.22
CA VAL A 145 -2.20 5.85 0.74
C VAL A 145 -2.09 7.35 0.88
N GLY A 146 -1.05 7.79 1.55
CA GLY A 146 -0.74 9.19 1.79
C GLY A 146 0.17 9.77 0.73
N ALA A 147 -0.12 10.99 0.33
CA ALA A 147 0.57 11.72 -0.72
C ALA A 147 1.41 12.86 -0.16
N GLY A 148 2.53 13.10 -0.81
CA GLY A 148 3.27 14.34 -0.68
C GLY A 148 2.57 15.49 -1.39
N TYR A 149 3.13 16.68 -1.22
CA TYR A 149 2.65 17.88 -1.90
C TYR A 149 2.86 17.77 -3.41
N ASN A 150 1.81 18.08 -4.16
CA ASN A 150 1.88 18.33 -5.58
C ASN A 150 1.20 19.67 -5.90
N SER A 151 1.97 20.68 -6.30
CA SER A 151 1.48 22.02 -6.57
C SER A 151 0.44 22.10 -7.69
N ASN A 152 0.40 21.11 -8.56
CA ASN A 152 -0.57 21.05 -9.67
C ASN A 152 -1.91 20.47 -9.23
N GLU A 153 -1.91 19.61 -8.18
CA GLU A 153 -3.07 18.85 -7.71
C GLU A 153 -3.62 19.37 -6.37
N GLY A 154 -2.97 20.38 -5.79
CA GLY A 154 -3.37 20.98 -4.54
C GLY A 154 -2.58 20.49 -3.33
N THR A 155 -3.23 20.52 -2.15
CA THR A 155 -2.59 20.15 -0.89
C THR A 155 -2.46 18.65 -0.71
N ALA A 156 -1.51 18.25 0.13
CA ALA A 156 -1.29 16.85 0.48
C ALA A 156 -2.54 16.24 1.14
N LYS A 157 -2.81 14.99 0.82
CA LYS A 157 -3.96 14.24 1.34
C LYS A 157 -3.68 12.74 1.40
N VAL A 158 -4.50 12.06 2.15
CA VAL A 158 -4.59 10.61 2.16
C VAL A 158 -5.77 10.19 1.29
N PHE A 159 -5.57 9.18 0.48
CA PHE A 159 -6.60 8.56 -0.34
C PHE A 159 -7.06 7.25 0.31
N VAL A 160 -8.35 7.06 0.34
CA VAL A 160 -9.00 5.78 0.64
C VAL A 160 -9.52 5.22 -0.69
N VAL A 161 -8.93 4.11 -1.13
CA VAL A 161 -9.17 3.53 -2.46
C VAL A 161 -9.88 2.20 -2.34
N ASN A 162 -10.98 2.03 -3.07
CA ASN A 162 -11.63 0.74 -3.27
C ASN A 162 -10.83 -0.08 -4.29
N LEU A 163 -10.25 -1.20 -3.88
CA LEU A 163 -9.46 -2.05 -4.76
C LEU A 163 -10.29 -3.03 -5.60
N LEU A 164 -11.62 -3.03 -5.50
CA LEU A 164 -12.45 -3.79 -6.45
C LEU A 164 -12.42 -3.15 -7.83
N ASP A 165 -12.52 -1.83 -7.90
CA ASP A 165 -12.63 -1.05 -9.14
C ASP A 165 -11.60 0.08 -9.27
N CYS A 166 -10.71 0.24 -8.29
CA CYS A 166 -9.74 1.32 -8.18
C CYS A 166 -10.36 2.72 -8.05
N SER A 167 -11.60 2.84 -7.56
CA SER A 167 -12.22 4.14 -7.30
C SER A 167 -11.73 4.75 -5.99
N VAL A 168 -11.63 6.10 -5.96
CA VAL A 168 -11.36 6.83 -4.73
C VAL A 168 -12.67 6.97 -3.95
N MET A 169 -12.73 6.35 -2.76
CA MET A 169 -13.89 6.38 -1.89
C MET A 169 -13.95 7.66 -1.05
N TYR A 170 -12.78 8.10 -0.56
CA TYR A 170 -12.68 9.24 0.33
C TYR A 170 -11.26 9.83 0.30
N THR A 171 -11.13 11.09 0.63
CA THR A 171 -9.84 11.76 0.85
C THR A 171 -9.93 12.65 2.08
N PHE A 172 -8.83 12.76 2.81
CA PHE A 172 -8.67 13.69 3.93
C PHE A 172 -7.23 14.22 3.97
N GLY A 173 -6.99 15.33 4.64
CA GLY A 173 -5.64 15.91 4.72
C GLY A 173 -5.62 17.35 5.21
N ASP A 174 -4.70 18.16 4.67
CA ASP A 174 -4.38 19.50 5.15
C ASP A 174 -5.54 20.48 5.23
N ASN A 175 -6.55 20.33 4.38
CA ASN A 175 -7.69 21.23 4.33
C ASN A 175 -8.85 20.85 5.26
N ASP A 176 -8.72 19.75 6.01
CA ASP A 176 -9.75 19.31 6.93
C ASP A 176 -9.66 20.04 8.27
N GLU A 177 -10.82 20.30 8.89
CA GLU A 177 -10.91 21.03 10.17
C GLU A 177 -10.14 20.36 11.30
N PHE A 178 -9.98 19.03 11.25
CA PHE A 178 -9.20 18.28 12.25
C PHE A 178 -7.70 18.31 12.01
N SER A 179 -7.24 18.85 10.88
CA SER A 179 -5.81 18.95 10.59
C SER A 179 -5.15 19.95 11.51
N LEU A 180 -4.15 19.49 12.28
CA LEU A 180 -3.37 20.36 13.17
C LEU A 180 -2.42 21.29 12.42
N ARG A 181 -2.15 21.03 11.14
CA ARG A 181 -1.30 21.82 10.27
C ARG A 181 -2.09 22.28 9.07
N GLY A 182 -2.21 23.55 8.86
CA GLY A 182 -2.88 24.14 7.70
C GLY A 182 -2.02 24.22 6.44
N SER A 183 -0.74 23.80 6.51
CA SER A 183 0.19 23.83 5.37
C SER A 183 1.44 23.00 5.65
N LEU A 184 2.17 22.65 4.58
CA LEU A 184 3.43 21.87 4.62
C LEU A 184 3.29 20.51 5.29
N SER A 185 2.13 19.90 5.24
CA SER A 185 1.95 18.51 5.65
C SER A 185 2.26 17.61 4.47
N PHE A 186 2.90 16.49 4.77
CA PHE A 186 3.18 15.41 3.83
C PHE A 186 2.83 14.11 4.53
N PHE A 187 2.05 13.27 3.85
CA PHE A 187 1.68 11.97 4.35
C PHE A 187 2.64 10.91 3.79
N ASP A 188 3.93 11.10 4.07
CA ASP A 188 5.02 10.25 3.56
C ASP A 188 5.21 8.96 4.39
N GLY A 189 4.49 8.81 5.49
CA GLY A 189 4.49 7.62 6.32
C GLY A 189 3.67 6.48 5.74
N SER A 190 3.54 5.41 6.51
CA SER A 190 2.67 4.28 6.19
C SER A 190 1.58 4.19 7.24
N ALA A 191 0.35 4.05 6.80
CA ALA A 191 -0.81 3.97 7.66
C ALA A 191 -0.75 2.77 8.60
N LEU A 192 -1.37 2.91 9.76
CA LEU A 192 -1.68 1.83 10.67
C LEU A 192 -3.20 1.70 10.76
N VAL A 193 -3.70 0.49 10.62
CA VAL A 193 -5.12 0.19 10.78
C VAL A 193 -5.29 -0.63 12.05
N ASP A 194 -6.04 -0.09 13.00
CA ASP A 194 -6.51 -0.85 14.14
C ASP A 194 -7.86 -1.46 13.79
N ALA A 195 -7.84 -2.77 13.52
CA ALA A 195 -9.04 -3.51 13.10
C ALA A 195 -10.07 -3.67 14.23
N GLU A 196 -9.62 -3.65 15.49
CA GLU A 196 -10.50 -3.83 16.65
C GLU A 196 -11.37 -2.59 16.90
N THR A 197 -10.78 -1.40 16.74
CA THR A 197 -11.48 -0.12 16.97
C THR A 197 -11.94 0.54 15.67
N ASP A 198 -11.69 -0.09 14.51
CA ASP A 198 -11.96 0.47 13.18
C ASP A 198 -11.32 1.86 12.99
N THR A 199 -10.08 2.01 13.45
CA THR A 199 -9.39 3.28 13.45
C THR A 199 -8.20 3.27 12.49
N LEU A 200 -8.14 4.28 11.61
CA LEU A 200 -6.99 4.56 10.75
C LEU A 200 -6.10 5.62 11.41
N ILE A 201 -4.83 5.30 11.59
CA ILE A 201 -3.80 6.23 12.09
C ILE A 201 -2.82 6.48 10.93
N TYR A 202 -2.70 7.75 10.54
CA TYR A 202 -1.78 8.15 9.47
C TYR A 202 -0.80 9.19 10.01
N PRO A 203 0.54 8.90 10.03
CA PRO A 203 1.58 9.84 10.49
C PRO A 203 1.95 10.86 9.42
#